data_975430b6cefa12d47396fea661f3ebac
#
_entry.id   975430b6cefa12d47396fea661f3ebac
#
_cell.length_a   1.000
_cell.length_b   1.000
_cell.length_c   1.000
_cell.angle_alpha   90.00
_cell.angle_beta   90.00
_cell.angle_gamma   90.00
#
_symmetry.space_group_name_H-M   'P 1'
#
loop_
_entity.id
_entity.type
_entity.pdbx_description
1 polymer ?
#
loop_
_entity_poly.entity_id
_entity_poly.type
_entity_poly.pdbx_seq_one_letter_code
_entity_poly.pdbx_strand_id
1 'polypeptide(L)'
;KILTGKFADKNIFTLFLPSFGAITIQILQILDNLKIPENENEWALQHGRVTEKTYQFRDLQTDSIKLKEIVSYEKAEQLASEIFNKQKEILSVANEMPISWTSIDGHTTHLTAADKWGNVVSLTQTIGPTMGSKVASKGLGFLYAVTLGGYLGKYKPGDRANSHISPTLIEKNGNILLALGAAGGSRIIPAVTQVTDRYFRQKYSLETSLKLPRVYPYNDSLWVENHAGVNKLNASF
;
A
#
# COMPACT_ATOMS: atom_id res chain seq x y z
N LYS A 1 1.50 -6.67 17.43
CA LYS A 1 0.41 -5.69 17.63
C LYS A 1 -0.26 -5.40 16.27
N ILE A 2 -1.56 -5.11 16.30
CA ILE A 2 -2.39 -4.80 15.14
C ILE A 2 -2.77 -3.32 15.21
N LEU A 3 -2.82 -2.66 14.05
CA LEU A 3 -3.45 -1.35 13.87
C LEU A 3 -4.85 -1.54 13.34
N THR A 4 -5.75 -0.67 13.78
CA THR A 4 -7.14 -0.60 13.30
C THR A 4 -7.46 0.77 12.75
N GLY A 5 -8.30 0.81 11.72
CA GLY A 5 -8.83 2.02 11.11
C GLY A 5 -10.23 1.80 10.57
N LYS A 6 -10.80 2.82 9.95
CA LYS A 6 -12.12 2.77 9.30
C LYS A 6 -11.99 3.07 7.82
N PHE A 7 -12.86 2.47 7.00
CA PHE A 7 -12.98 2.75 5.58
C PHE A 7 -14.34 2.28 5.07
N ALA A 8 -15.11 3.19 4.49
CA ALA A 8 -16.40 2.89 3.89
C ALA A 8 -17.28 1.98 4.79
N ASP A 9 -17.53 2.40 6.02
CA ASP A 9 -18.33 1.66 7.03
C ASP A 9 -17.75 0.31 7.51
N LYS A 10 -16.47 0.06 7.24
CA LYS A 10 -15.78 -1.19 7.58
C LYS A 10 -14.58 -0.93 8.48
N ASN A 11 -14.16 -1.98 9.18
CA ASN A 11 -12.93 -1.99 9.96
C ASN A 11 -11.77 -2.47 9.11
N ILE A 12 -10.64 -1.76 9.22
CA ILE A 12 -9.36 -2.18 8.64
C ILE A 12 -8.50 -2.74 9.76
N PHE A 13 -7.87 -3.87 9.52
CA PHE A 13 -6.83 -4.43 10.38
C PHE A 13 -5.56 -4.63 9.58
N THR A 14 -4.46 -4.12 10.08
CA THR A 14 -3.14 -4.30 9.47
C THR A 14 -2.04 -4.29 10.52
N LEU A 15 -0.77 -4.40 10.10
CA LEU A 15 0.34 -4.53 11.02
C LEU A 15 0.74 -3.20 11.66
N PHE A 16 1.10 -3.30 12.95
CA PHE A 16 1.78 -2.25 13.70
C PHE A 16 3.26 -2.16 13.28
N LEU A 17 3.98 -1.17 13.86
CA LEU A 17 5.43 -1.01 13.68
C LEU A 17 6.21 -2.34 13.82
N PRO A 18 7.23 -2.53 13.04
CA PRO A 18 7.87 -1.62 12.07
C PRO A 18 7.31 -1.70 10.65
N SER A 19 6.12 -2.23 10.48
CA SER A 19 5.42 -2.29 9.20
C SER A 19 4.68 -0.98 8.92
N PHE A 20 4.53 -0.61 7.65
CA PHE A 20 3.87 0.64 7.26
C PHE A 20 2.34 0.53 7.14
N GLY A 21 1.70 -0.32 7.96
CA GLY A 21 0.26 -0.46 7.99
C GLY A 21 -0.50 0.84 8.30
N ALA A 22 0.10 1.74 9.09
CA ALA A 22 -0.50 3.06 9.36
C ALA A 22 -0.72 3.87 8.08
N ILE A 23 0.21 3.83 7.12
CA ILE A 23 0.06 4.50 5.82
C ILE A 23 -1.09 3.87 5.01
N THR A 24 -1.24 2.55 5.07
CA THR A 24 -2.39 1.87 4.43
C THR A 24 -3.72 2.38 4.99
N ILE A 25 -3.85 2.46 6.31
CA ILE A 25 -5.04 3.01 6.96
C ILE A 25 -5.26 4.47 6.55
N GLN A 26 -4.22 5.30 6.62
CA GLN A 26 -4.31 6.71 6.30
C GLN A 26 -4.76 6.96 4.85
N ILE A 27 -4.19 6.23 3.87
CA ILE A 27 -4.61 6.33 2.47
C ILE A 27 -6.10 6.02 2.34
N LEU A 28 -6.55 4.90 2.90
CA LEU A 28 -7.95 4.48 2.79
C LEU A 28 -8.90 5.48 3.46
N GLN A 29 -8.55 6.00 4.63
CA GLN A 29 -9.35 7.01 5.31
C GLN A 29 -9.40 8.34 4.56
N ILE A 30 -8.30 8.78 3.93
CA ILE A 30 -8.31 9.98 3.08
C ILE A 30 -9.23 9.76 1.87
N LEU A 31 -9.11 8.61 1.21
CA LEU A 31 -9.98 8.28 0.06
C LEU A 31 -11.46 8.25 0.46
N ASP A 32 -11.78 7.80 1.67
CA ASP A 32 -13.14 7.78 2.20
C ASP A 32 -13.74 9.19 2.37
N ASN A 33 -12.89 10.19 2.60
CA ASN A 33 -13.27 11.61 2.71
C ASN A 33 -13.26 12.36 1.37
N LEU A 34 -12.87 11.72 0.28
CA LEU A 34 -12.85 12.31 -1.05
C LEU A 34 -14.05 11.83 -1.89
N LYS A 35 -14.50 12.67 -2.83
CA LYS A 35 -15.51 12.27 -3.82
C LYS A 35 -15.02 11.05 -4.61
N ILE A 36 -15.93 10.12 -4.90
CA ILE A 36 -15.64 9.01 -5.80
C ILE A 36 -15.36 9.59 -7.19
N PRO A 37 -14.22 9.24 -7.82
CA PRO A 37 -13.87 9.73 -9.15
C PRO A 37 -14.87 9.32 -10.21
N GLU A 38 -15.10 10.18 -11.19
CA GLU A 38 -16.07 9.94 -12.28
C GLU A 38 -15.47 9.10 -13.42
N ASN A 39 -14.14 9.08 -13.52
CA ASN A 39 -13.40 8.36 -14.56
C ASN A 39 -12.04 7.89 -14.06
N GLU A 40 -11.38 7.04 -14.85
CA GLU A 40 -10.09 6.44 -14.50
C GLU A 40 -8.96 7.48 -14.37
N ASN A 41 -9.01 8.59 -15.10
CA ASN A 41 -7.98 9.64 -15.00
C ASN A 41 -8.07 10.35 -13.65
N GLU A 42 -9.27 10.73 -13.23
CA GLU A 42 -9.49 11.32 -11.91
C GLU A 42 -9.12 10.35 -10.79
N TRP A 43 -9.45 9.07 -10.96
CA TRP A 43 -9.08 8.02 -10.03
C TRP A 43 -7.55 7.92 -9.89
N ALA A 44 -6.85 7.89 -11.01
CA ALA A 44 -5.40 7.78 -11.03
C ALA A 44 -4.73 8.97 -10.34
N LEU A 45 -5.17 10.19 -10.65
CA LEU A 45 -4.67 11.42 -10.01
C LEU A 45 -4.99 11.45 -8.51
N GLN A 46 -6.20 11.09 -8.12
CA GLN A 46 -6.59 11.04 -6.72
C GLN A 46 -5.69 10.08 -5.94
N HIS A 47 -5.49 8.87 -6.44
CA HIS A 47 -4.61 7.87 -5.81
C HIS A 47 -3.14 8.30 -5.80
N GLY A 48 -2.66 8.91 -6.88
CA GLY A 48 -1.30 9.46 -6.96
C GLY A 48 -1.06 10.49 -5.86
N ARG A 49 -1.91 11.51 -5.78
CA ARG A 49 -1.79 12.59 -4.79
C ARG A 49 -1.93 12.11 -3.35
N VAL A 50 -2.88 11.22 -3.09
CA VAL A 50 -3.07 10.64 -1.74
C VAL A 50 -1.85 9.83 -1.33
N THR A 51 -1.31 9.01 -2.23
CA THR A 51 -0.10 8.22 -1.97
C THR A 51 1.11 9.11 -1.73
N GLU A 52 1.35 10.11 -2.58
CA GLU A 52 2.45 11.06 -2.43
C GLU A 52 2.36 11.80 -1.08
N LYS A 53 1.19 12.32 -0.76
CA LYS A 53 0.97 13.05 0.50
C LYS A 53 1.22 12.18 1.72
N THR A 54 0.74 10.95 1.73
CA THR A 54 0.88 10.04 2.87
C THR A 54 2.29 9.49 3.00
N TYR A 55 3.02 9.36 1.90
CA TYR A 55 4.39 8.86 1.92
C TYR A 55 5.38 9.85 2.57
N GLN A 56 5.02 11.10 2.74
CA GLN A 56 5.77 12.07 3.54
C GLN A 56 5.81 11.70 5.04
N PHE A 57 4.89 10.87 5.50
CA PHE A 57 4.83 10.42 6.90
C PHE A 57 5.59 9.12 7.17
N ARG A 58 6.25 8.51 6.17
CA ARG A 58 6.97 7.24 6.37
C ARG A 58 8.05 7.30 7.43
N ASP A 59 8.77 8.39 7.53
CA ASP A 59 9.84 8.56 8.51
C ASP A 59 9.32 8.73 9.94
N LEU A 60 8.05 9.11 10.11
CA LEU A 60 7.40 9.24 11.40
C LEU A 60 6.90 7.91 11.97
N GLN A 61 6.99 6.82 11.21
CA GLN A 61 6.51 5.50 11.59
C GLN A 61 7.31 4.84 12.73
N THR A 62 8.42 5.43 13.14
CA THR A 62 9.23 4.94 14.27
C THR A 62 8.67 5.36 15.63
N ASP A 63 7.74 6.31 15.64
CA ASP A 63 7.16 6.89 16.86
C ASP A 63 5.72 6.40 17.07
N SER A 64 5.50 5.60 18.10
CA SER A 64 4.18 5.04 18.43
C SER A 64 3.14 6.08 18.85
N ILE A 65 3.55 7.30 19.26
CA ILE A 65 2.65 8.39 19.60
C ILE A 65 2.15 9.05 18.31
N LYS A 66 3.06 9.39 17.42
CA LYS A 66 2.74 9.95 16.10
C LYS A 66 1.90 9.01 15.25
N LEU A 67 2.07 7.70 15.43
CA LEU A 67 1.27 6.69 14.75
C LEU A 67 -0.23 6.81 15.06
N LYS A 68 -0.61 7.14 16.29
CA LYS A 68 -2.01 7.35 16.66
C LYS A 68 -2.62 8.55 15.92
N GLU A 69 -1.84 9.62 15.76
CA GLU A 69 -2.23 10.78 14.97
C GLU A 69 -2.38 10.41 13.48
N ILE A 70 -1.41 9.70 12.91
CA ILE A 70 -1.41 9.29 11.50
C ILE A 70 -2.66 8.46 11.16
N VAL A 71 -3.09 7.55 12.05
CA VAL A 71 -4.27 6.70 11.81
C VAL A 71 -5.58 7.33 12.27
N SER A 72 -5.57 8.56 12.79
CA SER A 72 -6.80 9.22 13.21
C SER A 72 -7.64 9.65 12.01
N TYR A 73 -8.96 9.61 12.17
CA TYR A 73 -9.87 10.00 11.10
C TYR A 73 -9.84 11.51 10.89
N GLU A 74 -9.68 12.30 11.95
CA GLU A 74 -9.53 13.75 11.90
C GLU A 74 -8.32 14.17 11.06
N LYS A 75 -7.20 13.46 11.19
CA LYS A 75 -6.02 13.69 10.35
C LYS A 75 -6.29 13.39 8.89
N ALA A 76 -7.05 12.32 8.62
CA ALA A 76 -7.43 11.97 7.26
C ALA A 76 -8.35 13.02 6.62
N GLU A 77 -9.32 13.57 7.36
CA GLU A 77 -10.18 14.67 6.91
C GLU A 77 -9.37 15.93 6.58
N GLN A 78 -8.44 16.31 7.46
CA GLN A 78 -7.54 17.44 7.22
C GLN A 78 -6.76 17.24 5.91
N LEU A 79 -6.12 16.07 5.72
CA LEU A 79 -5.31 15.77 4.54
C LEU A 79 -6.16 15.69 3.26
N ALA A 80 -7.38 15.16 3.33
CA ALA A 80 -8.32 15.14 2.22
C ALA A 80 -8.65 16.58 1.76
N SER A 81 -8.91 17.48 2.69
CA SER A 81 -9.16 18.90 2.40
C SER A 81 -7.95 19.58 1.77
N GLU A 82 -6.74 19.30 2.26
CA GLU A 82 -5.50 19.84 1.67
C GLU A 82 -5.29 19.34 0.23
N ILE A 83 -5.55 18.07 -0.04
CA ILE A 83 -5.42 17.46 -1.37
C ILE A 83 -6.46 18.05 -2.32
N PHE A 84 -7.70 18.21 -1.87
CA PHE A 84 -8.78 18.79 -2.67
C PHE A 84 -8.48 20.23 -3.09
N ASN A 85 -7.95 21.04 -2.19
CA ASN A 85 -7.63 22.45 -2.45
C ASN A 85 -6.41 22.65 -3.35
N LYS A 86 -5.50 21.66 -3.45
CA LYS A 86 -4.31 21.70 -4.31
C LYS A 86 -4.54 21.14 -5.71
N GLN A 87 -5.75 21.02 -6.18
CA GLN A 87 -6.10 20.42 -7.50
C GLN A 87 -5.44 21.07 -8.74
N LYS A 88 -4.66 22.14 -8.57
CA LYS A 88 -4.04 22.89 -9.69
C LYS A 88 -2.61 22.46 -10.07
N GLU A 89 -1.94 21.63 -9.28
CA GLU A 89 -0.61 21.13 -9.64
C GLU A 89 -0.75 19.79 -10.37
N ILE A 90 -0.45 19.84 -11.67
CA ILE A 90 -0.55 18.67 -12.57
C ILE A 90 0.68 17.80 -12.35
N LEU A 91 0.49 16.56 -11.87
CA LEU A 91 1.51 15.52 -11.97
C LEU A 91 1.62 15.12 -13.45
N SER A 92 2.82 15.16 -14.02
CA SER A 92 3.03 14.62 -15.36
C SER A 92 2.85 13.10 -15.35
N VAL A 93 2.18 12.56 -16.38
CA VAL A 93 2.05 11.11 -16.53
C VAL A 93 3.26 10.55 -17.27
N ALA A 94 3.99 9.64 -16.66
CA ALA A 94 5.08 8.92 -17.29
C ALA A 94 4.64 7.50 -17.67
N ASN A 95 4.80 7.16 -18.96
CA ASN A 95 4.40 5.85 -19.50
C ASN A 95 5.51 4.81 -19.46
N GLU A 96 6.73 5.20 -19.09
CA GLU A 96 7.87 4.32 -19.02
C GLU A 96 8.43 4.25 -17.59
N MET A 97 8.50 3.04 -17.05
CA MET A 97 9.14 2.84 -15.77
C MET A 97 10.67 2.96 -15.91
N PRO A 98 11.36 3.59 -14.96
CA PRO A 98 12.82 3.58 -14.94
C PRO A 98 13.34 2.14 -14.97
N ILE A 99 14.42 1.90 -15.73
CA ILE A 99 15.07 0.58 -15.82
C ILE A 99 15.41 0.02 -14.43
N SER A 100 15.72 0.88 -13.47
CA SER A 100 15.93 0.48 -12.06
C SER A 100 14.72 -0.17 -11.39
N TRP A 101 13.53 -0.06 -11.97
CA TRP A 101 12.30 -0.65 -11.44
C TRP A 101 11.97 -2.01 -12.05
N THR A 102 12.47 -2.27 -13.26
CA THR A 102 12.36 -3.59 -13.90
C THR A 102 13.32 -4.61 -13.29
N SER A 103 14.39 -4.12 -12.64
CA SER A 103 15.42 -4.93 -11.97
C SER A 103 15.24 -5.08 -10.46
N ILE A 104 14.17 -4.54 -9.87
CA ILE A 104 13.85 -4.80 -8.47
C ILE A 104 13.21 -6.19 -8.40
N ASP A 105 14.06 -7.19 -8.37
CA ASP A 105 13.71 -8.54 -7.97
C ASP A 105 13.33 -8.52 -6.48
N GLY A 106 12.10 -8.10 -6.22
CA GLY A 106 11.52 -8.11 -4.89
C GLY A 106 11.14 -9.52 -4.51
N HIS A 107 11.81 -10.13 -3.56
CA HIS A 107 11.49 -11.47 -3.04
C HIS A 107 10.49 -11.38 -1.89
N THR A 108 9.44 -10.59 -2.09
CA THR A 108 8.27 -10.54 -1.22
C THR A 108 7.20 -11.47 -1.77
N THR A 109 6.59 -12.24 -0.93
CA THR A 109 5.43 -13.07 -1.27
C THR A 109 4.29 -12.80 -0.32
N HIS A 110 3.07 -12.98 -0.79
CA HIS A 110 1.86 -12.86 0.00
C HIS A 110 0.98 -14.09 -0.19
N LEU A 111 0.36 -14.54 0.88
CA LEU A 111 -0.67 -15.56 0.87
C LEU A 111 -1.84 -15.19 1.75
N THR A 112 -3.03 -15.63 1.37
CA THR A 112 -4.22 -15.62 2.20
C THR A 112 -4.76 -17.04 2.32
N ALA A 113 -5.30 -17.36 3.49
CA ALA A 113 -5.98 -18.63 3.72
C ALA A 113 -7.23 -18.39 4.57
N ALA A 114 -8.28 -19.15 4.31
CA ALA A 114 -9.50 -19.13 5.11
C ALA A 114 -9.96 -20.57 5.35
N ASP A 115 -10.56 -20.81 6.48
CA ASP A 115 -11.14 -22.10 6.83
C ASP A 115 -12.68 -22.04 6.87
N LYS A 116 -13.30 -23.18 7.01
CA LYS A 116 -14.77 -23.31 7.07
C LYS A 116 -15.41 -22.71 8.34
N TRP A 117 -14.63 -22.35 9.33
CA TRP A 117 -15.12 -21.73 10.56
C TRP A 117 -15.00 -20.21 10.55
N GLY A 118 -14.51 -19.63 9.43
CA GLY A 118 -14.35 -18.18 9.27
C GLY A 118 -13.03 -17.63 9.79
N ASN A 119 -12.06 -18.48 10.16
CA ASN A 119 -10.71 -18.00 10.42
C ASN A 119 -10.03 -17.60 9.13
N VAL A 120 -9.37 -16.44 9.13
CA VAL A 120 -8.68 -15.89 7.97
C VAL A 120 -7.28 -15.47 8.33
N VAL A 121 -6.32 -15.83 7.49
CA VAL A 121 -4.92 -15.41 7.58
C VAL A 121 -4.55 -14.56 6.37
N SER A 122 -3.88 -13.45 6.60
CA SER A 122 -3.24 -12.61 5.59
C SER A 122 -1.76 -12.47 5.97
N LEU A 123 -0.87 -13.08 5.20
CA LEU A 123 0.56 -13.18 5.53
C LEU A 123 1.42 -12.67 4.38
N THR A 124 2.24 -11.67 4.68
CA THR A 124 3.28 -11.19 3.76
C THR A 124 4.66 -11.48 4.33
N GLN A 125 5.52 -12.11 3.55
CA GLN A 125 6.91 -12.43 3.90
C GLN A 125 7.88 -11.80 2.92
N THR A 126 9.02 -11.38 3.42
CA THR A 126 10.10 -10.86 2.56
C THR A 126 11.46 -11.25 3.11
N ILE A 127 12.38 -11.54 2.23
CA ILE A 127 13.80 -11.71 2.55
C ILE A 127 14.66 -10.56 1.99
N GLY A 128 14.01 -9.53 1.43
CA GLY A 128 14.68 -8.42 0.76
C GLY A 128 15.03 -8.76 -0.69
N PRO A 129 15.87 -7.96 -1.35
CA PRO A 129 16.23 -8.17 -2.75
C PRO A 129 17.15 -9.39 -2.94
N THR A 130 17.18 -9.91 -4.16
CA THR A 130 18.20 -10.83 -4.69
C THR A 130 18.45 -12.07 -3.80
N MET A 131 17.38 -12.77 -3.38
CA MET A 131 17.46 -13.96 -2.52
C MET A 131 18.00 -13.67 -1.11
N GLY A 132 17.75 -12.49 -0.58
CA GLY A 132 18.18 -12.09 0.76
C GLY A 132 19.71 -12.04 0.89
N SER A 133 20.23 -12.52 2.00
CA SER A 133 21.67 -12.56 2.27
C SER A 133 22.45 -13.57 1.41
N LYS A 134 21.77 -14.43 0.67
CA LYS A 134 22.34 -15.61 -0.02
C LYS A 134 23.03 -16.59 0.95
N VAL A 135 22.79 -16.48 2.22
CA VAL A 135 23.25 -17.37 3.28
C VAL A 135 22.09 -18.19 3.79
N ALA A 136 22.23 -19.50 3.68
CA ALA A 136 21.25 -20.45 4.19
C ALA A 136 21.55 -20.79 5.66
N SER A 137 20.50 -20.94 6.47
CA SER A 137 20.64 -21.46 7.81
C SER A 137 20.91 -22.96 7.76
N LYS A 138 22.02 -23.40 8.39
CA LYS A 138 22.39 -24.82 8.42
C LYS A 138 21.33 -25.63 9.13
N GLY A 139 20.75 -26.60 8.44
CA GLY A 139 19.78 -27.56 9.01
C GLY A 139 18.34 -27.02 9.21
N LEU A 140 18.07 -25.72 8.91
CA LEU A 140 16.75 -25.13 9.10
C LEU A 140 16.00 -24.81 7.81
N GLY A 141 16.67 -24.92 6.65
CA GLY A 141 16.03 -24.83 5.33
C GLY A 141 15.52 -23.44 4.92
N PHE A 142 16.02 -22.34 5.50
CA PHE A 142 15.66 -20.98 5.09
C PHE A 142 16.89 -20.11 4.80
N LEU A 143 16.68 -19.04 4.04
CA LEU A 143 17.67 -18.01 3.78
C LEU A 143 17.49 -16.85 4.76
N TYR A 144 18.59 -16.26 5.24
CA TYR A 144 18.51 -15.03 6.03
C TYR A 144 18.09 -13.84 5.16
N ALA A 145 17.22 -13.00 5.71
CA ALA A 145 16.77 -11.78 5.08
C ALA A 145 17.86 -10.70 5.10
N VAL A 146 17.83 -9.79 4.10
CA VAL A 146 18.60 -8.52 4.08
C VAL A 146 17.64 -7.34 4.03
N THR A 147 16.73 -7.29 4.98
CA THR A 147 15.75 -6.22 5.11
C THR A 147 16.25 -5.04 5.94
N LEU A 148 17.54 -5.05 6.35
CA LEU A 148 18.21 -3.98 7.10
C LEU A 148 19.07 -3.10 6.18
N GLY A 149 18.67 -2.93 4.91
CA GLY A 149 19.39 -2.07 3.97
C GLY A 149 19.32 -0.59 4.34
N GLY A 150 20.34 0.17 3.94
CA GLY A 150 20.48 1.60 4.28
C GLY A 150 19.28 2.47 3.90
N TYR A 151 18.46 2.04 2.94
CA TYR A 151 17.22 2.70 2.54
C TYR A 151 16.08 2.59 3.58
N LEU A 152 16.21 1.71 4.56
CA LEU A 152 15.21 1.51 5.63
C LEU A 152 15.64 2.17 6.97
N GLY A 153 16.80 2.79 7.02
CA GLY A 153 17.31 3.49 8.20
C GLY A 153 18.53 2.84 8.86
N LYS A 154 18.95 3.41 10.00
CA LYS A 154 20.03 2.90 10.83
C LYS A 154 19.44 2.05 11.96
N TYR A 155 19.99 0.86 12.16
CA TYR A 155 19.53 -0.10 13.16
C TYR A 155 20.58 -0.40 14.20
N LYS A 156 20.11 -0.71 15.41
CA LYS A 156 20.92 -1.25 16.52
C LYS A 156 20.61 -2.74 16.69
N PRO A 157 21.49 -3.51 17.34
CA PRO A 157 21.17 -4.90 17.70
C PRO A 157 19.85 -5.00 18.47
N GLY A 158 18.97 -5.90 18.04
CA GLY A 158 17.62 -6.08 18.60
C GLY A 158 16.51 -5.28 17.93
N ASP A 159 16.84 -4.30 17.09
CA ASP A 159 15.83 -3.56 16.31
C ASP A 159 15.17 -4.45 15.25
N ARG A 160 13.95 -4.10 14.91
CA ARG A 160 13.20 -4.71 13.81
C ARG A 160 13.30 -3.81 12.58
N ALA A 161 13.47 -4.43 11.42
CA ALA A 161 13.51 -3.71 10.14
C ALA A 161 12.16 -3.05 9.82
N ASN A 162 12.18 -1.80 9.38
CA ASN A 162 11.03 -1.17 8.74
C ASN A 162 10.66 -1.92 7.44
N SER A 163 9.38 -2.03 7.14
CA SER A 163 8.93 -2.76 5.97
C SER A 163 7.65 -2.19 5.40
N HIS A 164 7.57 -2.14 4.07
CA HIS A 164 6.35 -1.79 3.35
C HIS A 164 5.32 -2.93 3.30
N ILE A 165 5.65 -4.13 3.82
CA ILE A 165 4.67 -5.22 3.90
C ILE A 165 3.43 -4.73 4.65
N SER A 166 2.26 -4.97 4.07
CA SER A 166 0.98 -4.49 4.60
C SER A 166 -0.12 -5.53 4.38
N PRO A 167 -0.01 -6.71 5.00
CA PRO A 167 -1.12 -7.65 5.00
C PRO A 167 -2.31 -6.99 5.68
N THR A 168 -3.46 -7.01 5.02
CA THR A 168 -4.63 -6.25 5.42
C THR A 168 -5.87 -7.15 5.44
N LEU A 169 -6.68 -6.98 6.47
CA LEU A 169 -8.02 -7.56 6.58
C LEU A 169 -9.05 -6.44 6.63
N ILE A 170 -10.13 -6.60 5.89
CA ILE A 170 -11.30 -5.72 5.95
C ILE A 170 -12.46 -6.51 6.52
N GLU A 171 -13.04 -5.97 7.57
CA GLU A 171 -14.10 -6.64 8.35
C GLU A 171 -15.34 -5.75 8.43
N LYS A 172 -16.52 -6.38 8.48
CA LYS A 172 -17.78 -5.74 8.84
C LYS A 172 -18.64 -6.70 9.65
N ASN A 173 -19.14 -6.25 10.80
CA ASN A 173 -20.04 -7.00 11.67
C ASN A 173 -19.50 -8.39 12.09
N GLY A 174 -18.20 -8.49 12.37
CA GLY A 174 -17.54 -9.74 12.77
C GLY A 174 -17.13 -10.65 11.61
N ASN A 175 -17.44 -10.29 10.36
CA ASN A 175 -17.09 -11.09 9.18
C ASN A 175 -15.96 -10.45 8.38
N ILE A 176 -14.93 -11.23 8.06
CA ILE A 176 -13.88 -10.80 7.13
C ILE A 176 -14.45 -10.79 5.71
N LEU A 177 -14.47 -9.61 5.10
CA LEU A 177 -14.96 -9.40 3.74
C LEU A 177 -13.86 -9.49 2.69
N LEU A 178 -12.62 -9.13 3.07
CA LEU A 178 -11.48 -9.12 2.19
C LEU A 178 -10.19 -9.35 3.00
N ALA A 179 -9.34 -10.20 2.48
CA ALA A 179 -7.98 -10.41 2.98
C ALA A 179 -7.02 -10.27 1.80
N LEU A 180 -6.05 -9.37 1.91
CA LEU A 180 -5.15 -9.08 0.80
C LEU A 180 -3.78 -8.60 1.28
N GLY A 181 -2.85 -8.63 0.35
CA GLY A 181 -1.53 -8.04 0.45
C GLY A 181 -0.87 -8.08 -0.93
N ALA A 182 0.39 -7.65 -1.00
CA ALA A 182 1.10 -7.57 -2.25
C ALA A 182 2.60 -7.78 -2.07
N ALA A 183 3.29 -7.99 -3.19
CA ALA A 183 4.74 -7.89 -3.34
C ALA A 183 5.08 -6.63 -4.16
N GLY A 184 6.28 -6.05 -3.99
CA GLY A 184 6.73 -4.91 -4.80
C GLY A 184 7.34 -3.74 -4.02
N GLY A 185 7.89 -3.98 -2.83
CA GLY A 185 8.56 -2.93 -2.03
C GLY A 185 7.61 -1.79 -1.69
N SER A 186 8.00 -0.55 -1.99
CA SER A 186 7.19 0.65 -1.73
C SER A 186 5.85 0.68 -2.48
N ARG A 187 5.67 -0.13 -3.52
CA ARG A 187 4.41 -0.25 -4.29
C ARG A 187 3.37 -1.15 -3.63
N ILE A 188 3.74 -1.89 -2.57
CA ILE A 188 2.83 -2.78 -1.85
C ILE A 188 1.61 -2.02 -1.31
N ILE A 189 1.85 -0.92 -0.62
CA ILE A 189 0.78 -0.13 0.01
C ILE A 189 -0.20 0.44 -1.02
N PRO A 190 0.26 1.14 -2.09
CA PRO A 190 -0.65 1.60 -3.14
C PRO A 190 -1.41 0.46 -3.81
N ALA A 191 -0.78 -0.69 -4.07
CA ALA A 191 -1.48 -1.82 -4.68
C ALA A 191 -2.62 -2.34 -3.79
N VAL A 192 -2.37 -2.50 -2.49
CA VAL A 192 -3.39 -2.91 -1.51
C VAL A 192 -4.54 -1.90 -1.44
N THR A 193 -4.22 -0.61 -1.32
CA THR A 193 -5.24 0.43 -1.16
C THR A 193 -6.07 0.66 -2.42
N GLN A 194 -5.46 0.58 -3.60
CA GLN A 194 -6.14 0.74 -4.90
C GLN A 194 -7.13 -0.39 -5.18
N VAL A 195 -6.74 -1.64 -4.93
CA VAL A 195 -7.67 -2.78 -5.06
C VAL A 195 -8.81 -2.66 -4.05
N THR A 196 -8.52 -2.26 -2.82
CA THR A 196 -9.53 -2.06 -1.77
C THR A 196 -10.52 -0.97 -2.14
N ASP A 197 -10.04 0.17 -2.65
CA ASP A 197 -10.86 1.30 -3.10
C ASP A 197 -11.77 0.90 -4.28
N ARG A 198 -11.22 0.29 -5.30
CA ARG A 198 -11.99 -0.19 -6.46
C ARG A 198 -13.09 -1.16 -6.04
N TYR A 199 -12.80 -2.08 -5.16
CA TYR A 199 -13.76 -3.07 -4.71
C TYR A 199 -14.87 -2.47 -3.83
N PHE A 200 -14.53 -1.65 -2.84
CA PHE A 200 -15.52 -1.17 -1.86
C PHE A 200 -16.16 0.17 -2.20
N ARG A 201 -15.44 1.14 -2.78
CA ARG A 201 -16.00 2.44 -3.13
C ARG A 201 -16.54 2.48 -4.55
N GLN A 202 -15.77 2.00 -5.53
CA GLN A 202 -16.18 1.99 -6.93
C GLN A 202 -17.09 0.81 -7.30
N LYS A 203 -17.24 -0.18 -6.41
CA LYS A 203 -18.14 -1.34 -6.58
C LYS A 203 -17.77 -2.25 -7.75
N TYR A 204 -16.51 -2.26 -8.18
CA TYR A 204 -16.03 -3.27 -9.13
C TYR A 204 -16.02 -4.66 -8.50
N SER A 205 -16.08 -5.70 -9.31
CA SER A 205 -15.81 -7.07 -8.85
C SER A 205 -14.35 -7.16 -8.36
N LEU A 206 -14.04 -8.12 -7.49
CA LEU A 206 -12.68 -8.34 -7.04
C LEU A 206 -11.75 -8.66 -8.21
N GLU A 207 -12.22 -9.48 -9.15
CA GLU A 207 -11.47 -9.82 -10.37
C GLU A 207 -11.13 -8.57 -11.20
N THR A 208 -12.12 -7.69 -11.43
CA THR A 208 -11.91 -6.42 -12.14
C THR A 208 -10.95 -5.52 -11.38
N SER A 209 -11.13 -5.39 -10.06
CA SER A 209 -10.25 -4.56 -9.20
C SER A 209 -8.79 -5.00 -9.25
N LEU A 210 -8.54 -6.30 -9.41
CA LEU A 210 -7.18 -6.86 -9.55
C LEU A 210 -6.59 -6.67 -10.95
N LYS A 211 -7.44 -6.68 -11.99
CA LYS A 211 -7.00 -6.57 -13.40
C LYS A 211 -6.77 -5.14 -13.87
N LEU A 212 -7.47 -4.17 -13.30
CA LEU A 212 -7.33 -2.77 -13.69
C LEU A 212 -5.93 -2.23 -13.34
N PRO A 213 -5.38 -1.32 -14.18
CA PRO A 213 -4.06 -0.74 -13.96
C PRO A 213 -3.94 -0.08 -12.60
N ARG A 214 -2.79 -0.25 -11.98
CA ARG A 214 -2.41 0.46 -10.76
C ARG A 214 -1.54 1.66 -11.11
N VAL A 215 -1.52 2.63 -10.20
CA VAL A 215 -0.72 3.84 -10.36
C VAL A 215 0.25 3.99 -9.18
N TYR A 216 1.36 4.67 -9.42
CA TYR A 216 2.34 4.94 -8.39
C TYR A 216 3.02 6.30 -8.63
N PRO A 217 2.99 7.24 -7.66
CA PRO A 217 3.71 8.50 -7.76
C PRO A 217 5.21 8.27 -7.56
N TYR A 218 6.00 8.83 -8.45
CA TYR A 218 7.46 8.77 -8.35
C TYR A 218 8.08 10.04 -8.93
N ASN A 219 8.83 10.77 -8.10
CA ASN A 219 9.25 12.13 -8.41
C ASN A 219 8.04 12.98 -8.79
N ASP A 220 8.15 13.80 -9.83
CA ASP A 220 7.06 14.67 -10.32
C ASP A 220 6.13 13.98 -11.34
N SER A 221 6.10 12.65 -11.32
CA SER A 221 5.38 11.84 -12.32
C SER A 221 4.45 10.81 -11.67
N LEU A 222 3.36 10.51 -12.35
CA LEU A 222 2.48 9.40 -12.02
C LEU A 222 2.72 8.24 -12.98
N TRP A 223 3.22 7.13 -12.43
CA TRP A 223 3.46 5.89 -13.17
C TRP A 223 2.20 5.06 -13.24
N VAL A 224 1.88 4.55 -14.41
CA VAL A 224 0.71 3.71 -14.67
C VAL A 224 1.16 2.34 -15.15
N GLU A 225 0.61 1.27 -14.58
CA GLU A 225 0.82 -0.08 -15.09
C GLU A 225 0.34 -0.19 -16.53
N ASN A 226 1.20 -0.69 -17.41
CA ASN A 226 0.83 -0.94 -18.80
C ASN A 226 0.28 -2.36 -18.92
N HIS A 227 -1.05 -2.47 -19.04
CA HIS A 227 -1.71 -3.72 -19.39
C HIS A 227 -2.15 -3.67 -20.85
N ALA A 228 -1.78 -4.69 -21.62
CA ALA A 228 -2.28 -4.85 -22.98
C ALA A 228 -3.81 -4.90 -22.98
N GLY A 229 -4.46 -3.94 -23.66
CA GLY A 229 -5.92 -3.88 -23.81
C GLY A 229 -6.66 -2.96 -22.84
N VAL A 230 -5.99 -2.33 -21.89
CA VAL A 230 -6.59 -1.23 -21.12
C VAL A 230 -6.32 0.07 -21.84
N ASN A 231 -7.37 0.82 -22.16
CA ASN A 231 -7.26 2.15 -22.76
C ASN A 231 -6.28 2.99 -21.97
N LYS A 232 -5.29 3.53 -22.69
CA LYS A 232 -4.29 4.43 -22.15
C LYS A 232 -5.01 5.49 -21.32
N LEU A 233 -4.60 5.66 -20.08
CA LEU A 233 -4.86 6.91 -19.40
C LEU A 233 -4.32 8.00 -20.33
N ASN A 234 -5.21 8.77 -20.90
CA ASN A 234 -4.81 9.82 -21.83
C ASN A 234 -3.97 10.83 -21.06
N ALA A 235 -2.72 11.02 -21.49
CA ALA A 235 -1.74 11.91 -20.89
C ALA A 235 -2.07 13.41 -21.06
N SER A 236 -3.32 13.76 -21.26
CA SER A 236 -3.79 15.15 -21.31
C SER A 236 -4.47 15.48 -19.99
N PHE A 237 -3.65 15.83 -19.01
CA PHE A 237 -4.09 16.43 -17.76
C PHE A 237 -3.78 17.92 -17.77
#